data_06c016ce3b0b4fc49b1d4358f49e5f26
#
_entry.id   06c016ce3b0b4fc49b1d4358f49e5f26
#
_cell.length_a   1.000
_cell.length_b   1.000
_cell.length_c   1.000
_cell.angle_alpha   90.00
_cell.angle_beta   90.00
_cell.angle_gamma   90.00
#
_symmetry.space_group_name_H-M   'P 1'
#
loop_
_entity.id
_entity.type
_entity.pdbx_description
1 polymer ?
#
loop_
_entity_poly.entity_id
_entity_poly.type
_entity_poly.pdbx_seq_one_letter_code
_entity_poly.pdbx_strand_id
1 'polypeptide(L)'
;MPTAAHPFTHFQPATALYHPDNAVALARASRLAYDAADGIPKVAASWGFPRCRFITRRETQAVVMGNKSAIVVAFRGTEPDNLKDWMSDLDIQFVNTTLGLVHNGFHQAVGHVWTEMNACIHEFQDNAQSLWVTGHSLGAALATLATARWREVDKPVNGLYSFGSPRVGDRLFERTFNQDFGTRAFRYVNNTDLVTRVPLRTMGFSHVGRFMCFDNKGAISVDPGWWSAFVNRMRGRIEDLGTMGLADLKQHSIDTYVELTLKNRAINPF
;
A
#
# COMPACT_ATOMS: atom_id res chain seq x y z
N MET A 1 23.10 -21.28 -15.41
CA MET A 1 21.64 -21.41 -15.40
C MET A 1 21.07 -20.00 -15.43
N PRO A 2 20.10 -19.66 -16.31
CA PRO A 2 19.47 -18.36 -16.25
C PRO A 2 18.83 -18.24 -14.86
N THR A 3 19.23 -17.21 -14.12
CA THR A 3 18.61 -16.85 -12.83
C THR A 3 17.12 -16.63 -13.07
N ALA A 4 16.27 -17.34 -12.32
CA ALA A 4 14.82 -17.13 -12.41
C ALA A 4 14.53 -15.63 -12.29
N ALA A 5 13.71 -15.09 -13.20
CA ALA A 5 13.41 -13.66 -13.23
C ALA A 5 12.80 -13.23 -11.89
N HIS A 6 13.50 -12.34 -11.18
CA HIS A 6 13.01 -11.79 -9.91
C HIS A 6 11.98 -10.66 -10.18
N PRO A 7 11.12 -10.28 -9.20
CA PRO A 7 10.01 -9.36 -9.42
C PRO A 7 10.44 -7.96 -9.92
N PHE A 8 11.67 -7.53 -9.66
CA PHE A 8 12.21 -6.24 -10.09
C PHE A 8 12.98 -6.27 -11.43
N THR A 9 12.99 -7.41 -12.15
CA THR A 9 13.73 -7.54 -13.43
C THR A 9 13.27 -6.51 -14.47
N HIS A 10 11.98 -6.17 -14.49
CA HIS A 10 11.41 -5.20 -15.43
C HIS A 10 10.86 -3.95 -14.73
N PHE A 11 11.27 -3.72 -13.48
CA PHE A 11 10.88 -2.53 -12.74
C PHE A 11 11.35 -1.25 -13.45
N GLN A 12 10.45 -0.26 -13.54
CA GLN A 12 10.69 1.01 -14.23
C GLN A 12 10.90 2.13 -13.20
N PRO A 13 12.12 2.35 -12.69
CA PRO A 13 12.36 3.29 -11.62
C PRO A 13 12.22 4.76 -12.05
N ALA A 14 12.38 5.07 -13.32
CA ALA A 14 12.35 6.44 -13.84
C ALA A 14 10.93 6.97 -14.13
N THR A 15 9.91 6.09 -14.22
CA THR A 15 8.55 6.55 -14.52
C THR A 15 7.80 6.93 -13.23
N ALA A 16 7.01 8.02 -13.30
CA ALA A 16 6.02 8.35 -12.28
C ALA A 16 4.59 7.92 -12.72
N LEU A 17 4.45 7.42 -13.95
CA LEU A 17 3.19 6.91 -14.47
C LEU A 17 2.98 5.45 -14.07
N TYR A 18 1.76 4.98 -14.24
CA TYR A 18 1.44 3.56 -14.04
C TYR A 18 2.31 2.65 -14.91
N HIS A 19 2.83 1.60 -14.30
CA HIS A 19 3.46 0.52 -15.03
C HIS A 19 3.10 -0.83 -14.39
N PRO A 20 2.63 -1.83 -15.16
CA PRO A 20 2.19 -3.11 -14.62
C PRO A 20 3.34 -3.91 -13.97
N ASP A 21 4.56 -3.81 -14.47
CA ASP A 21 5.73 -4.44 -13.82
C ASP A 21 6.04 -3.81 -12.46
N ASN A 22 5.83 -2.48 -12.31
CA ASN A 22 5.98 -1.82 -11.02
C ASN A 22 4.90 -2.29 -10.04
N ALA A 23 3.67 -2.53 -10.52
CA ALA A 23 2.61 -3.09 -9.69
C ALA A 23 2.98 -4.48 -9.14
N VAL A 24 3.48 -5.38 -10.01
CA VAL A 24 3.94 -6.70 -9.61
C VAL A 24 5.10 -6.63 -8.61
N ALA A 25 6.10 -5.81 -8.90
CA ALA A 25 7.28 -5.64 -8.05
C ALA A 25 6.89 -5.13 -6.65
N LEU A 26 6.03 -4.11 -6.59
CA LEU A 26 5.61 -3.48 -5.34
C LEU A 26 4.59 -4.34 -4.55
N ALA A 27 3.75 -5.14 -5.23
CA ALA A 27 2.94 -6.17 -4.56
C ALA A 27 3.83 -7.22 -3.88
N ARG A 28 4.89 -7.69 -4.58
CA ARG A 28 5.88 -8.61 -4.01
C ARG A 28 6.66 -7.99 -2.85
N ALA A 29 7.02 -6.71 -2.94
CA ALA A 29 7.67 -5.99 -1.84
C ALA A 29 6.74 -5.88 -0.62
N SER A 30 5.45 -5.61 -0.83
CA SER A 30 4.44 -5.63 0.23
C SER A 30 4.31 -7.01 0.88
N ARG A 31 4.40 -8.10 0.08
CA ARG A 31 4.38 -9.47 0.58
C ARG A 31 5.64 -9.79 1.40
N LEU A 32 6.82 -9.36 0.92
CA LEU A 32 8.09 -9.55 1.61
C LEU A 32 8.08 -8.97 3.04
N ALA A 33 7.36 -7.86 3.26
CA ALA A 33 7.28 -7.24 4.58
C ALA A 33 6.64 -8.13 5.66
N TYR A 34 5.95 -9.22 5.28
CA TYR A 34 5.37 -10.21 6.20
C TYR A 34 6.33 -11.37 6.51
N ASP A 35 7.44 -11.49 5.81
CA ASP A 35 8.41 -12.56 6.06
C ASP A 35 9.17 -12.34 7.37
N ALA A 36 9.86 -13.39 7.84
CA ALA A 36 10.71 -13.30 9.01
C ALA A 36 11.87 -12.32 8.78
N ALA A 37 12.13 -11.46 9.75
CA ALA A 37 13.06 -10.34 9.64
C ALA A 37 14.49 -10.73 9.19
N ASP A 38 14.96 -11.88 9.60
CA ASP A 38 16.28 -12.44 9.26
C ASP A 38 16.38 -12.92 7.80
N GLY A 39 15.24 -13.31 7.20
CA GLY A 39 15.15 -13.74 5.81
C GLY A 39 15.06 -12.59 4.80
N ILE A 40 14.47 -11.45 5.21
CA ILE A 40 14.16 -10.32 4.32
C ILE A 40 15.40 -9.79 3.56
N PRO A 41 16.57 -9.53 4.20
CA PRO A 41 17.72 -8.99 3.49
C PRO A 41 18.25 -9.94 2.41
N LYS A 42 18.18 -11.26 2.64
CA LYS A 42 18.61 -12.27 1.67
C LYS A 42 17.70 -12.27 0.44
N VAL A 43 16.39 -12.17 0.64
CA VAL A 43 15.41 -12.08 -0.46
C VAL A 43 15.59 -10.76 -1.22
N ALA A 44 15.71 -9.62 -0.53
CA ALA A 44 15.95 -8.33 -1.16
C ALA A 44 17.24 -8.35 -2.01
N ALA A 45 18.33 -8.91 -1.52
CA ALA A 45 19.58 -9.06 -2.26
C ALA A 45 19.39 -9.90 -3.54
N SER A 46 18.60 -10.98 -3.49
CA SER A 46 18.28 -11.81 -4.66
C SER A 46 17.45 -11.05 -5.71
N TRP A 47 16.77 -9.97 -5.32
CA TRP A 47 16.02 -9.06 -6.20
C TRP A 47 16.85 -7.87 -6.71
N GLY A 48 18.15 -7.86 -6.42
CA GLY A 48 19.06 -6.79 -6.84
C GLY A 48 19.07 -5.57 -5.91
N PHE A 49 18.63 -5.73 -4.64
CA PHE A 49 18.71 -4.71 -3.60
C PHE A 49 19.74 -5.12 -2.53
N PRO A 50 21.03 -4.78 -2.72
CA PRO A 50 22.10 -5.17 -1.80
C PRO A 50 22.01 -4.47 -0.45
N ARG A 51 21.33 -3.33 -0.37
CA ARG A 51 21.06 -2.61 0.87
C ARG A 51 19.63 -2.90 1.30
N CYS A 52 19.46 -3.44 2.49
CA CYS A 52 18.14 -3.75 3.04
C CYS A 52 18.15 -3.63 4.56
N ARG A 53 17.12 -3.00 5.09
CA ARG A 53 16.91 -2.89 6.55
C ARG A 53 15.46 -3.16 6.88
N PHE A 54 15.23 -4.05 7.83
CA PHE A 54 13.95 -4.24 8.49
C PHE A 54 13.91 -3.35 9.73
N ILE A 55 12.92 -2.48 9.79
CA ILE A 55 12.72 -1.51 10.87
C ILE A 55 11.49 -1.97 11.65
N THR A 56 11.63 -2.06 12.98
CA THR A 56 10.52 -2.34 13.87
C THR A 56 10.57 -1.40 15.08
N ARG A 57 9.46 -0.72 15.33
CA ARG A 57 9.27 0.16 16.48
C ARG A 57 7.86 0.01 16.99
N ARG A 58 7.74 -0.41 18.25
CA ARG A 58 6.46 -0.86 18.79
C ARG A 58 5.86 -1.93 17.86
N GLU A 59 4.62 -1.74 17.44
CA GLU A 59 3.91 -2.68 16.53
C GLU A 59 4.05 -2.30 15.04
N THR A 60 4.79 -1.22 14.74
CA THR A 60 4.97 -0.76 13.35
C THR A 60 6.24 -1.32 12.75
N GLN A 61 6.11 -1.88 11.55
CA GLN A 61 7.19 -2.52 10.82
C GLN A 61 7.27 -2.02 9.39
N ALA A 62 8.51 -1.83 8.90
CA ALA A 62 8.77 -1.45 7.52
C ALA A 62 10.06 -2.08 7.01
N VAL A 63 10.09 -2.40 5.74
CA VAL A 63 11.29 -2.80 5.00
C VAL A 63 11.74 -1.62 4.15
N VAL A 64 12.99 -1.23 4.27
CA VAL A 64 13.64 -0.27 3.37
C VAL A 64 14.70 -1.02 2.58
N MET A 65 14.61 -1.04 1.26
CA MET A 65 15.59 -1.66 0.39
C MET A 65 16.03 -0.71 -0.71
N GLY A 66 17.34 -0.69 -0.98
CA GLY A 66 17.96 0.25 -1.91
C GLY A 66 18.97 -0.41 -2.86
N ASN A 67 18.95 0.04 -4.11
CA ASN A 67 19.94 -0.25 -5.13
C ASN A 67 20.36 1.03 -5.84
N LYS A 68 21.11 0.92 -6.94
CA LYS A 68 21.60 2.10 -7.70
C LYS A 68 20.49 2.93 -8.37
N SER A 69 19.29 2.37 -8.58
CA SER A 69 18.22 3.00 -9.34
C SER A 69 17.05 3.45 -8.48
N ALA A 70 16.77 2.72 -7.39
CA ALA A 70 15.58 2.94 -6.59
C ALA A 70 15.80 2.62 -5.11
N ILE A 71 15.02 3.30 -4.28
CA ILE A 71 14.77 2.96 -2.88
C ILE A 71 13.28 2.58 -2.78
N VAL A 72 12.99 1.43 -2.19
CA VAL A 72 11.63 0.94 -1.97
C VAL A 72 11.37 0.83 -0.48
N VAL A 73 10.27 1.44 -0.04
CA VAL A 73 9.76 1.32 1.34
C VAL A 73 8.47 0.51 1.31
N ALA A 74 8.45 -0.63 1.99
CA ALA A 74 7.29 -1.48 2.11
C ALA A 74 6.86 -1.57 3.59
N PHE A 75 5.65 -1.09 3.90
CA PHE A 75 5.08 -1.20 5.23
C PHE A 75 4.35 -2.52 5.40
N ARG A 76 4.59 -3.19 6.51
CA ARG A 76 3.87 -4.40 6.92
C ARG A 76 2.47 -4.03 7.42
N GLY A 77 1.49 -4.83 7.05
CA GLY A 77 0.13 -4.75 7.58
C GLY A 77 -0.08 -5.66 8.79
N THR A 78 -1.33 -5.75 9.25
CA THR A 78 -1.76 -6.66 10.30
C THR A 78 -1.74 -8.10 9.81
N GLU A 79 -1.34 -9.03 10.68
CA GLU A 79 -1.41 -10.46 10.38
C GLU A 79 -2.88 -10.89 10.15
N PRO A 80 -3.13 -11.87 9.25
CA PRO A 80 -4.48 -12.31 8.93
C PRO A 80 -5.29 -12.76 10.15
N ASP A 81 -4.65 -13.40 11.12
CA ASP A 81 -5.28 -13.91 12.35
C ASP A 81 -5.77 -12.78 13.26
N ASN A 82 -5.10 -11.62 13.22
CA ASN A 82 -5.42 -10.44 14.04
C ASN A 82 -6.27 -9.41 13.30
N LEU A 83 -6.60 -9.66 12.02
CA LEU A 83 -7.25 -8.68 11.16
C LEU A 83 -8.66 -8.31 11.64
N LYS A 84 -9.43 -9.30 12.14
CA LYS A 84 -10.78 -9.07 12.66
C LYS A 84 -10.75 -8.19 13.89
N ASP A 85 -9.88 -8.51 14.85
CA ASP A 85 -9.73 -7.77 16.10
C ASP A 85 -9.29 -6.34 15.78
N TRP A 86 -8.30 -6.18 14.91
CA TRP A 86 -7.84 -4.88 14.45
C TRP A 86 -8.97 -4.04 13.82
N MET A 87 -9.83 -4.66 12.98
CA MET A 87 -10.98 -3.95 12.37
C MET A 87 -12.04 -3.55 13.39
N SER A 88 -12.26 -4.38 14.41
CA SER A 88 -13.23 -4.12 15.49
C SER A 88 -12.75 -3.03 16.44
N ASP A 89 -11.44 -2.98 16.70
CA ASP A 89 -10.80 -2.06 17.64
C ASP A 89 -10.32 -0.77 16.97
N LEU A 90 -10.62 -0.59 15.66
CA LEU A 90 -10.19 0.56 14.89
C LEU A 90 -10.76 1.86 15.49
N ASP A 91 -9.93 2.56 16.28
CA ASP A 91 -10.27 3.88 16.81
C ASP A 91 -10.32 4.91 15.66
N ILE A 92 -11.51 5.49 15.46
CA ILE A 92 -11.84 6.40 14.36
C ILE A 92 -11.58 7.87 14.67
N GLN A 93 -10.62 8.16 15.53
CA GLN A 93 -10.23 9.54 15.82
C GLN A 93 -9.45 10.16 14.69
N PHE A 94 -9.73 11.44 14.42
CA PHE A 94 -8.97 12.25 13.49
C PHE A 94 -7.87 13.05 14.19
N VAL A 95 -6.77 13.26 13.48
CA VAL A 95 -5.73 14.24 13.82
C VAL A 95 -5.52 15.19 12.64
N ASN A 96 -5.26 16.46 12.95
CA ASN A 96 -4.97 17.48 11.93
C ASN A 96 -3.57 17.30 11.35
N THR A 97 -3.46 17.42 10.02
CA THR A 97 -2.21 17.55 9.27
C THR A 97 -2.31 18.77 8.35
N THR A 98 -1.20 19.15 7.72
CA THR A 98 -1.19 20.23 6.71
C THR A 98 -2.02 19.89 5.47
N LEU A 99 -2.33 18.60 5.24
CA LEU A 99 -3.07 18.13 4.07
C LEU A 99 -4.55 17.88 4.35
N GLY A 100 -5.00 17.93 5.61
CA GLY A 100 -6.36 17.62 6.06
C GLY A 100 -6.37 16.73 7.29
N LEU A 101 -7.54 16.19 7.64
CA LEU A 101 -7.71 15.29 8.76
C LEU A 101 -7.34 13.85 8.35
N VAL A 102 -6.56 13.18 9.18
CA VAL A 102 -6.18 11.77 8.96
C VAL A 102 -6.48 10.92 10.19
N HIS A 103 -6.55 9.61 10.01
CA HIS A 103 -6.73 8.65 11.09
C HIS A 103 -5.57 8.72 12.09
N ASN A 104 -5.87 9.03 13.35
CA ASN A 104 -4.87 9.28 14.39
C ASN A 104 -3.95 8.08 14.63
N GLY A 105 -4.51 6.86 14.77
CA GLY A 105 -3.71 5.65 14.98
C GLY A 105 -2.72 5.38 13.84
N PHE A 106 -3.11 5.60 12.59
CA PHE A 106 -2.19 5.43 11.45
C PHE A 106 -1.10 6.50 11.44
N HIS A 107 -1.45 7.74 11.78
CA HIS A 107 -0.50 8.84 11.90
C HIS A 107 0.56 8.58 12.97
N GLN A 108 0.15 8.11 14.15
CA GLN A 108 1.05 7.71 15.24
C GLN A 108 1.95 6.54 14.82
N ALA A 109 1.38 5.51 14.18
CA ALA A 109 2.13 4.34 13.70
C ALA A 109 3.26 4.73 12.73
N VAL A 110 2.99 5.61 11.75
CA VAL A 110 4.05 6.16 10.89
C VAL A 110 5.09 6.92 11.71
N GLY A 111 4.66 7.68 12.73
CA GLY A 111 5.54 8.40 13.64
C GLY A 111 6.57 7.50 14.34
N HIS A 112 6.19 6.28 14.72
CA HIS A 112 7.07 5.34 15.41
C HIS A 112 8.32 4.97 14.60
N VAL A 113 8.20 4.78 13.30
CA VAL A 113 9.32 4.36 12.42
C VAL A 113 9.94 5.52 11.65
N TRP A 114 9.36 6.72 11.72
CA TRP A 114 9.68 7.84 10.84
C TRP A 114 11.16 8.22 10.84
N THR A 115 11.75 8.43 12.02
CA THR A 115 13.14 8.89 12.16
C THR A 115 14.12 7.85 11.62
N GLU A 116 13.96 6.60 12.04
CA GLU A 116 14.86 5.53 11.61
C GLU A 116 14.72 5.21 10.13
N MET A 117 13.49 5.22 9.62
CA MET A 117 13.21 5.01 8.20
C MET A 117 13.86 6.10 7.34
N ASN A 118 13.74 7.38 7.72
CA ASN A 118 14.39 8.46 6.98
C ASN A 118 15.91 8.42 7.07
N ALA A 119 16.47 8.09 8.24
CA ALA A 119 17.91 7.87 8.38
C ALA A 119 18.40 6.75 7.46
N CYS A 120 17.67 5.63 7.39
CA CYS A 120 17.98 4.53 6.49
C CYS A 120 17.88 4.93 5.01
N ILE A 121 16.83 5.66 4.61
CA ILE A 121 16.69 6.18 3.25
C ILE A 121 17.85 7.11 2.90
N HIS A 122 18.24 8.02 3.81
CA HIS A 122 19.37 8.93 3.61
C HIS A 122 20.68 8.17 3.47
N GLU A 123 20.92 7.13 4.30
CA GLU A 123 22.10 6.27 4.21
C GLU A 123 22.16 5.51 2.87
N PHE A 124 20.99 5.09 2.34
CA PHE A 124 20.92 4.34 1.09
C PHE A 124 20.97 5.23 -0.15
N GLN A 125 20.67 6.52 0.00
CA GLN A 125 20.60 7.48 -1.10
C GLN A 125 22.00 8.02 -1.41
N ASP A 126 22.65 7.45 -2.40
CA ASP A 126 24.00 7.84 -2.89
C ASP A 126 23.98 8.55 -4.26
N ASN A 127 22.80 8.66 -4.87
CA ASN A 127 22.58 9.38 -6.13
C ASN A 127 21.09 9.82 -6.23
N ALA A 128 20.62 10.13 -7.43
CA ALA A 128 19.23 10.52 -7.68
C ALA A 128 18.27 9.31 -7.77
N GLN A 129 18.41 8.32 -6.89
CA GLN A 129 17.48 7.17 -6.85
C GLN A 129 16.04 7.62 -6.63
N SER A 130 15.14 6.97 -7.37
CA SER A 130 13.70 7.14 -7.19
C SER A 130 13.22 6.51 -5.87
N LEU A 131 12.28 7.16 -5.18
CA LEU A 131 11.67 6.65 -3.96
C LEU A 131 10.28 6.07 -4.28
N TRP A 132 10.09 4.80 -3.97
CA TRP A 132 8.85 4.06 -4.16
C TRP A 132 8.29 3.57 -2.83
N VAL A 133 6.98 3.67 -2.69
CA VAL A 133 6.31 3.34 -1.42
C VAL A 133 5.20 2.33 -1.69
N THR A 134 5.10 1.35 -0.82
CA THR A 134 4.07 0.31 -0.94
C THR A 134 3.66 -0.26 0.41
N GLY A 135 2.56 -0.97 0.43
CA GLY A 135 2.06 -1.68 1.58
C GLY A 135 0.72 -2.36 1.28
N HIS A 136 0.37 -3.28 2.15
CA HIS A 136 -0.89 -4.03 2.10
C HIS A 136 -1.65 -3.83 3.40
N SER A 137 -2.98 -3.77 3.34
CA SER A 137 -3.84 -3.64 4.53
C SER A 137 -3.50 -2.37 5.34
N LEU A 138 -3.32 -2.47 6.66
CA LEU A 138 -2.79 -1.40 7.50
C LEU A 138 -1.50 -0.81 6.91
N GLY A 139 -0.59 -1.65 6.41
CA GLY A 139 0.66 -1.17 5.77
C GLY A 139 0.41 -0.25 4.57
N ALA A 140 -0.68 -0.43 3.83
CA ALA A 140 -1.08 0.45 2.74
C ALA A 140 -1.55 1.83 3.22
N ALA A 141 -2.23 1.88 4.38
CA ALA A 141 -2.58 3.14 5.03
C ALA A 141 -1.33 3.88 5.51
N LEU A 142 -0.38 3.16 6.13
CA LEU A 142 0.90 3.73 6.58
C LEU A 142 1.73 4.24 5.40
N ALA A 143 1.80 3.48 4.30
CA ALA A 143 2.46 3.89 3.06
C ALA A 143 1.87 5.20 2.50
N THR A 144 0.56 5.34 2.54
CA THR A 144 -0.16 6.54 2.12
C THR A 144 0.22 7.75 3.00
N LEU A 145 0.18 7.59 4.32
CA LEU A 145 0.53 8.69 5.25
C LEU A 145 2.01 9.05 5.21
N ALA A 146 2.90 8.07 5.05
CA ALA A 146 4.33 8.34 4.86
C ALA A 146 4.58 9.15 3.58
N THR A 147 3.90 8.80 2.48
CA THR A 147 3.95 9.55 1.21
C THR A 147 3.49 11.00 1.41
N ALA A 148 2.37 11.21 2.10
CA ALA A 148 1.87 12.54 2.44
C ALA A 148 2.87 13.35 3.29
N ARG A 149 3.46 12.71 4.30
CA ARG A 149 4.44 13.35 5.19
C ARG A 149 5.76 13.70 4.49
N TRP A 150 6.21 12.91 3.51
CA TRP A 150 7.38 13.27 2.69
C TRP A 150 7.12 14.49 1.82
N ARG A 151 5.90 14.68 1.33
CA ARG A 151 5.50 15.90 0.62
C ARG A 151 5.65 17.13 1.52
N GLU A 152 5.31 17.04 2.82
CA GLU A 152 5.44 18.14 3.78
C GLU A 152 6.90 18.60 4.00
N VAL A 153 7.88 17.74 3.69
CA VAL A 153 9.33 18.02 3.77
C VAL A 153 10.01 18.04 2.39
N ASP A 154 9.23 18.26 1.34
CA ASP A 154 9.67 18.37 -0.05
C ASP A 154 10.53 17.19 -0.54
N LYS A 155 10.36 16.00 0.06
CA LYS A 155 11.02 14.79 -0.40
C LYS A 155 10.21 14.15 -1.53
N PRO A 156 10.76 14.05 -2.75
CA PRO A 156 10.02 13.50 -3.88
C PRO A 156 9.76 12.00 -3.69
N VAL A 157 8.50 11.60 -3.91
CA VAL A 157 8.09 10.19 -4.01
C VAL A 157 7.69 9.92 -5.46
N ASN A 158 8.30 8.94 -6.10
CA ASN A 158 8.06 8.60 -7.50
C ASN A 158 6.73 7.87 -7.70
N GLY A 159 6.37 6.98 -6.79
CA GLY A 159 5.09 6.30 -6.85
C GLY A 159 4.69 5.60 -5.56
N LEU A 160 3.37 5.53 -5.35
CA LEU A 160 2.72 4.77 -4.29
C LEU A 160 1.83 3.69 -4.92
N TYR A 161 2.04 2.44 -4.54
CA TYR A 161 1.17 1.33 -4.88
C TYR A 161 0.65 0.70 -3.59
N SER A 162 -0.65 0.81 -3.35
CA SER A 162 -1.29 0.33 -2.13
C SER A 162 -2.29 -0.78 -2.45
N PHE A 163 -2.26 -1.86 -1.67
CA PHE A 163 -3.05 -3.06 -1.88
C PHE A 163 -3.99 -3.28 -0.69
N GLY A 164 -5.29 -3.38 -0.93
CA GLY A 164 -6.27 -3.61 0.13
C GLY A 164 -6.33 -2.51 1.20
N SER A 165 -6.04 -1.25 0.83
CA SER A 165 -5.92 -0.14 1.78
C SER A 165 -7.25 0.23 2.40
N PRO A 166 -7.35 0.40 3.73
CA PRO A 166 -8.47 1.09 4.38
C PRO A 166 -8.48 2.58 3.98
N ARG A 167 -9.55 3.31 4.34
CA ARG A 167 -9.58 4.77 4.17
C ARG A 167 -8.69 5.44 5.21
N VAL A 168 -8.02 6.51 4.80
CA VAL A 168 -6.90 7.07 5.57
C VAL A 168 -7.22 8.45 6.16
N GLY A 169 -7.97 9.29 5.44
CA GLY A 169 -8.25 10.66 5.87
C GLY A 169 -9.58 11.18 5.33
N ASP A 170 -9.84 12.45 5.57
CA ASP A 170 -11.07 13.12 5.16
C ASP A 170 -11.05 13.56 3.67
N ARG A 171 -12.10 14.23 3.24
CA ARG A 171 -12.20 14.75 1.87
C ARG A 171 -11.20 15.86 1.54
N LEU A 172 -10.75 16.61 2.54
CA LEU A 172 -9.71 17.62 2.32
C LEU A 172 -8.39 16.92 2.06
N PHE A 173 -8.04 15.95 2.89
CA PHE A 173 -6.86 15.10 2.70
C PHE A 173 -6.89 14.41 1.31
N GLU A 174 -8.04 13.82 0.93
CA GLU A 174 -8.20 13.18 -0.40
C GLU A 174 -7.85 14.16 -1.53
N ARG A 175 -8.45 15.35 -1.51
CA ARG A 175 -8.24 16.36 -2.58
C ARG A 175 -6.81 16.83 -2.63
N THR A 176 -6.24 17.21 -1.48
CA THR A 176 -4.87 17.73 -1.40
C THR A 176 -3.84 16.67 -1.79
N PHE A 177 -4.01 15.44 -1.30
CA PHE A 177 -3.16 14.33 -1.69
C PHE A 177 -3.23 14.04 -3.20
N ASN A 178 -4.43 14.01 -3.77
CA ASN A 178 -4.62 13.70 -5.19
C ASN A 178 -4.14 14.82 -6.13
N GLN A 179 -4.05 16.08 -5.69
CA GLN A 179 -3.42 17.15 -6.45
C GLN A 179 -1.93 16.85 -6.71
N ASP A 180 -1.22 16.32 -5.71
CA ASP A 180 0.22 16.07 -5.81
C ASP A 180 0.54 14.65 -6.33
N PHE A 181 -0.27 13.66 -5.96
CA PHE A 181 0.01 12.25 -6.19
C PHE A 181 -1.01 11.52 -7.06
N GLY A 182 -2.08 12.18 -7.52
CA GLY A 182 -3.17 11.52 -8.26
C GLY A 182 -2.75 10.81 -9.56
N THR A 183 -1.58 11.16 -10.14
CA THR A 183 -1.03 10.50 -11.33
C THR A 183 -0.05 9.38 -11.02
N ARG A 184 0.42 9.27 -9.76
CA ARG A 184 1.49 8.36 -9.33
C ARG A 184 1.13 7.53 -8.09
N ALA A 185 -0.10 7.64 -7.60
CA ALA A 185 -0.62 6.81 -6.51
C ALA A 185 -1.71 5.88 -7.04
N PHE A 186 -1.52 4.57 -6.90
CA PHE A 186 -2.40 3.53 -7.43
C PHE A 186 -2.90 2.65 -6.29
N ARG A 187 -4.21 2.65 -6.08
CA ARG A 187 -4.88 1.91 -5.00
C ARG A 187 -5.62 0.70 -5.53
N TYR A 188 -5.07 -0.47 -5.25
CA TYR A 188 -5.65 -1.74 -5.66
C TYR A 188 -6.69 -2.24 -4.67
N VAL A 189 -7.82 -2.65 -5.21
CA VAL A 189 -8.94 -3.25 -4.47
C VAL A 189 -9.33 -4.56 -5.14
N ASN A 190 -9.38 -5.62 -4.38
CA ASN A 190 -9.89 -6.89 -4.86
C ASN A 190 -11.37 -7.00 -4.54
N ASN A 191 -12.20 -6.98 -5.57
CA ASN A 191 -13.65 -7.23 -5.57
C ASN A 191 -14.37 -7.01 -4.22
N THR A 192 -14.46 -8.06 -3.41
CA THR A 192 -15.23 -8.08 -2.14
C THR A 192 -14.39 -7.79 -0.90
N ASP A 193 -13.16 -7.35 -1.04
CA ASP A 193 -12.29 -7.01 0.09
C ASP A 193 -12.95 -5.99 1.03
N LEU A 194 -13.35 -6.44 2.22
CA LEU A 194 -14.06 -5.63 3.22
C LEU A 194 -13.17 -4.60 3.91
N VAL A 195 -11.86 -4.86 4.03
CA VAL A 195 -10.91 -3.92 4.67
C VAL A 195 -10.88 -2.59 3.93
N THR A 196 -11.04 -2.62 2.61
CA THR A 196 -11.07 -1.39 1.80
C THR A 196 -12.30 -0.50 2.08
N ARG A 197 -13.24 -0.96 2.90
CA ARG A 197 -14.48 -0.24 3.21
C ARG A 197 -14.45 0.47 4.55
N VAL A 198 -13.45 0.18 5.38
CA VAL A 198 -13.30 0.80 6.71
C VAL A 198 -12.17 1.86 6.70
N PRO A 199 -12.23 2.86 7.60
CA PRO A 199 -13.43 3.34 8.28
C PRO A 199 -14.52 3.75 7.28
N LEU A 200 -15.79 3.81 7.72
CA LEU A 200 -16.89 4.09 6.79
C LEU A 200 -16.83 5.52 6.24
N ARG A 201 -17.30 5.68 4.98
CA ARG A 201 -17.41 7.00 4.36
C ARG A 201 -18.37 7.93 5.12
N THR A 202 -19.39 7.36 5.76
CA THR A 202 -20.35 8.09 6.63
C THR A 202 -19.69 8.65 7.89
N MET A 203 -18.52 8.13 8.27
CA MET A 203 -17.66 8.65 9.35
C MET A 203 -16.70 9.74 8.89
N GLY A 204 -16.83 10.22 7.64
CA GLY A 204 -16.02 11.31 7.10
C GLY A 204 -14.75 10.86 6.37
N PHE A 205 -14.46 9.55 6.31
CA PHE A 205 -13.24 9.05 5.67
C PHE A 205 -13.35 8.88 4.15
N SER A 206 -12.29 9.16 3.46
CA SER A 206 -12.12 9.06 2.00
C SER A 206 -10.89 8.24 1.63
N HIS A 207 -10.88 7.76 0.38
CA HIS A 207 -9.72 7.12 -0.24
C HIS A 207 -8.93 8.12 -1.08
N VAL A 208 -7.64 7.84 -1.26
CA VAL A 208 -6.74 8.58 -2.14
C VAL A 208 -6.21 7.72 -3.28
N GLY A 209 -5.64 8.36 -4.30
CA GLY A 209 -5.02 7.72 -5.45
C GLY A 209 -6.01 7.19 -6.48
N ARG A 210 -5.46 6.74 -7.62
CA ARG A 210 -6.25 6.14 -8.70
C ARG A 210 -6.77 4.78 -8.29
N PHE A 211 -8.05 4.57 -8.52
CA PHE A 211 -8.73 3.32 -8.23
C PHE A 211 -8.38 2.25 -9.27
N MET A 212 -7.88 1.11 -8.78
CA MET A 212 -7.53 -0.08 -9.55
C MET A 212 -8.31 -1.25 -8.95
N CYS A 213 -9.30 -1.79 -9.65
CA CYS A 213 -10.14 -2.86 -9.12
C CYS A 213 -9.92 -4.17 -9.87
N PHE A 214 -9.76 -5.25 -9.15
CA PHE A 214 -9.92 -6.59 -9.70
C PHE A 214 -11.38 -7.02 -9.54
N ASP A 215 -12.02 -7.40 -10.64
CA ASP A 215 -13.38 -7.92 -10.63
C ASP A 215 -13.46 -9.36 -10.09
N ASN A 216 -14.66 -9.95 -10.08
CA ASN A 216 -14.89 -11.32 -9.64
C ASN A 216 -14.21 -12.40 -10.51
N LYS A 217 -13.74 -12.05 -11.70
CA LYS A 217 -12.94 -12.90 -12.60
C LYS A 217 -11.45 -12.62 -12.48
N GLY A 218 -11.06 -11.65 -11.63
CA GLY A 218 -9.71 -11.18 -11.43
C GLY A 218 -9.18 -10.33 -12.59
N ALA A 219 -10.02 -9.76 -13.43
CA ALA A 219 -9.63 -8.80 -14.44
C ALA A 219 -9.52 -7.40 -13.83
N ILE A 220 -8.48 -6.63 -14.24
CA ILE A 220 -8.28 -5.26 -13.76
C ILE A 220 -9.19 -4.27 -14.46
N SER A 221 -9.78 -3.35 -13.70
CA SER A 221 -10.60 -2.23 -14.18
C SER A 221 -10.28 -0.97 -13.41
N VAL A 222 -10.38 0.17 -14.09
CA VAL A 222 -10.26 1.51 -13.50
C VAL A 222 -11.59 2.26 -13.51
N ASP A 223 -12.70 1.61 -13.86
CA ASP A 223 -14.03 2.21 -13.95
C ASP A 223 -14.70 2.35 -12.57
N PRO A 224 -14.86 3.59 -12.05
CA PRO A 224 -15.57 3.84 -10.79
C PRO A 224 -17.08 3.55 -10.88
N GLY A 225 -17.66 3.58 -12.09
CA GLY A 225 -19.09 3.35 -12.29
C GLY A 225 -19.48 1.91 -11.97
N TRP A 226 -18.73 0.95 -12.47
CA TRP A 226 -18.92 -0.45 -12.12
C TRP A 226 -18.77 -0.70 -10.61
N TRP A 227 -17.76 -0.10 -9.98
CA TRP A 227 -17.52 -0.20 -8.55
C TRP A 227 -18.65 0.39 -7.72
N SER A 228 -19.21 1.55 -8.11
CA SER A 228 -20.32 2.15 -7.39
C SER A 228 -21.60 1.31 -7.48
N ALA A 229 -21.88 0.70 -8.62
CA ALA A 229 -22.98 -0.23 -8.79
C ALA A 229 -22.79 -1.51 -7.95
N PHE A 230 -21.55 -2.01 -7.87
CA PHE A 230 -21.20 -3.15 -7.04
C PHE A 230 -21.33 -2.84 -5.55
N VAL A 231 -20.79 -1.71 -5.06
CA VAL A 231 -20.89 -1.28 -3.66
C VAL A 231 -22.35 -1.07 -3.25
N ASN A 232 -23.18 -0.53 -4.12
CA ASN A 232 -24.62 -0.37 -3.84
C ASN A 232 -25.32 -1.72 -3.67
N ARG A 233 -24.92 -2.73 -4.44
CA ARG A 233 -25.45 -4.11 -4.33
C ARG A 233 -25.02 -4.81 -3.04
N MET A 234 -23.87 -4.41 -2.48
CA MET A 234 -23.26 -5.02 -1.29
C MET A 234 -23.53 -4.23 0.00
N ARG A 235 -24.31 -3.14 -0.04
CA ARG A 235 -24.58 -2.28 1.14
C ARG A 235 -25.11 -3.06 2.35
N GLY A 236 -25.94 -4.07 2.14
CA GLY A 236 -26.47 -4.90 3.23
C GLY A 236 -25.44 -5.80 3.94
N ARG A 237 -24.23 -5.99 3.38
CA ARG A 237 -23.16 -6.80 3.99
C ARG A 237 -22.17 -5.99 4.85
N ILE A 238 -22.21 -4.66 4.77
CA ILE A 238 -21.25 -3.79 5.48
C ILE A 238 -21.67 -3.60 6.94
N GLU A 239 -22.96 -3.79 7.24
CA GLU A 239 -23.49 -3.67 8.61
C GLU A 239 -23.06 -4.82 9.52
N ASP A 240 -22.44 -5.86 8.95
CA ASP A 240 -22.10 -7.10 9.64
C ASP A 240 -20.58 -7.41 9.56
N LEU A 241 -19.73 -6.43 9.93
CA LEU A 241 -18.27 -6.63 10.03
C LEU A 241 -17.89 -7.80 10.96
N GLY A 242 -18.78 -8.13 11.93
CA GLY A 242 -18.64 -9.29 12.82
C GLY A 242 -18.76 -10.64 12.11
N THR A 243 -19.33 -10.70 10.89
CA THR A 243 -19.52 -11.94 10.11
C THR A 243 -18.43 -12.21 9.08
N MET A 244 -17.31 -11.46 9.11
CA MET A 244 -16.18 -11.70 8.20
C MET A 244 -15.71 -13.15 8.26
N GLY A 245 -15.89 -13.88 7.14
CA GLY A 245 -15.59 -15.30 7.03
C GLY A 245 -14.21 -15.56 6.39
N LEU A 246 -13.82 -16.84 6.29
CA LEU A 246 -12.58 -17.28 5.64
C LEU A 246 -12.48 -16.81 4.17
N ALA A 247 -13.61 -16.70 3.47
CA ALA A 247 -13.65 -16.22 2.09
C ALA A 247 -13.25 -14.74 2.00
N ASP A 248 -13.66 -13.90 2.96
CA ASP A 248 -13.34 -12.47 2.99
C ASP A 248 -11.87 -12.26 3.34
N LEU A 249 -11.31 -13.04 4.27
CA LEU A 249 -9.89 -13.05 4.60
C LEU A 249 -9.03 -13.43 3.39
N LYS A 250 -9.45 -14.42 2.60
CA LYS A 250 -8.76 -14.80 1.36
C LYS A 250 -8.78 -13.68 0.33
N GLN A 251 -9.90 -12.96 0.18
CA GLN A 251 -10.01 -11.82 -0.74
C GLN A 251 -9.09 -10.67 -0.34
N HIS A 252 -8.82 -10.51 0.95
CA HIS A 252 -7.90 -9.49 1.48
C HIS A 252 -6.44 -9.94 1.48
N SER A 253 -6.13 -11.22 1.31
CA SER A 253 -4.75 -11.73 1.38
C SER A 253 -3.81 -11.03 0.39
N ILE A 254 -2.61 -10.65 0.86
CA ILE A 254 -1.56 -10.10 -0.02
C ILE A 254 -1.15 -11.08 -1.12
N ASP A 255 -1.17 -12.39 -0.86
CA ASP A 255 -0.86 -13.39 -1.88
C ASP A 255 -1.88 -13.35 -3.03
N THR A 256 -3.18 -13.16 -2.71
CA THR A 256 -4.23 -12.93 -3.73
C THR A 256 -3.94 -11.66 -4.56
N TYR A 257 -3.55 -10.55 -3.93
CA TYR A 257 -3.17 -9.32 -4.66
C TYR A 257 -1.95 -9.54 -5.56
N VAL A 258 -0.95 -10.29 -5.11
CA VAL A 258 0.23 -10.67 -5.91
C VAL A 258 -0.17 -11.51 -7.13
N GLU A 259 -1.00 -12.53 -6.95
CA GLU A 259 -1.50 -13.38 -8.04
C GLU A 259 -2.28 -12.57 -9.07
N LEU A 260 -3.18 -11.69 -8.61
CA LEU A 260 -3.99 -10.85 -9.48
C LEU A 260 -3.17 -9.81 -10.25
N THR A 261 -2.16 -9.20 -9.63
CA THR A 261 -1.25 -8.29 -10.34
C THR A 261 -0.42 -9.03 -11.39
N LEU A 262 0.05 -10.23 -11.08
CA LEU A 262 0.77 -11.08 -12.03
C LEU A 262 -0.10 -11.47 -13.23
N LYS A 263 -1.35 -11.89 -12.98
CA LYS A 263 -2.33 -12.23 -14.03
C LYS A 263 -2.58 -11.07 -14.99
N ASN A 264 -2.57 -9.84 -14.50
CA ASN A 264 -2.85 -8.63 -15.26
C ASN A 264 -1.59 -7.89 -15.72
N ARG A 265 -0.39 -8.49 -15.61
CA ARG A 265 0.89 -7.85 -15.93
C ARG A 265 0.99 -7.31 -17.36
N ALA A 266 0.32 -7.92 -18.32
CA ALA A 266 0.31 -7.47 -19.71
C ALA A 266 -0.68 -6.32 -19.99
N ILE A 267 -1.46 -5.89 -18.99
CA ILE A 267 -2.55 -4.93 -19.14
C ILE A 267 -2.12 -3.58 -18.58
N ASN A 268 -2.13 -2.56 -19.44
CA ASN A 268 -2.12 -1.16 -19.00
C ASN A 268 -3.55 -0.62 -19.12
N PRO A 269 -4.23 -0.35 -18.00
CA PRO A 269 -5.63 0.07 -18.02
C PRO A 269 -5.85 1.58 -18.28
N PHE A 270 -4.76 2.37 -18.53
CA PHE A 270 -4.79 3.81 -18.82
C PHE A 270 -4.41 4.14 -20.24
#